data_955b98e8175d9f41591b1c850c6389e5
#
_entry.id   955b98e8175d9f41591b1c850c6389e5
#
_cell.length_a   1.000
_cell.length_b   1.000
_cell.length_c   1.000
_cell.angle_alpha   90.00
_cell.angle_beta   90.00
_cell.angle_gamma   90.00
#
_symmetry.space_group_name_H-M   'P 1'
#
loop_
_entity.id
_entity.type
_entity.pdbx_description
1 polymer ?
#
loop_
_entity_poly.entity_id
_entity_poly.type
_entity_poly.pdbx_seq_one_letter_code
_entity_poly.pdbx_strand_id
1 'polypeptide(L)'
;VTIGNNIYFGTNVVVLKGVTIGDNCVIGACSLVTKNIPANSVAAGVPCRVICSIDEYYRKRKQVALAEAVEYVQSIQKRFKRDPFKRELYEEFIYFTHKDNIEQYEQEGSPVKSQLGIAYTDFIQRDEANFKDYEAFLQYVNKKGVISSENNNIIKNE
;
A
#
# COMPACT_ATOMS: atom_id res chain seq x y z
N VAL A 1 17.95 11.38 -20.58
CA VAL A 1 16.73 10.92 -19.91
C VAL A 1 16.07 12.12 -19.27
N THR A 2 14.76 12.29 -19.49
CA THR A 2 13.94 13.31 -18.82
C THR A 2 12.92 12.60 -17.96
N ILE A 3 12.82 12.97 -16.68
CA ILE A 3 11.90 12.37 -15.71
C ILE A 3 11.02 13.48 -15.16
N GLY A 4 9.71 13.30 -15.24
CA GLY A 4 8.71 14.18 -14.69
C GLY A 4 8.64 14.14 -13.16
N ASN A 5 7.59 14.72 -12.60
CA ASN A 5 7.36 14.77 -11.17
C ASN A 5 6.49 13.59 -10.71
N ASN A 6 6.61 13.22 -9.42
CA ASN A 6 5.77 12.23 -8.77
C ASN A 6 5.84 10.85 -9.47
N ILE A 7 7.06 10.32 -9.61
CA ILE A 7 7.32 9.04 -10.25
C ILE A 7 7.72 8.01 -9.20
N TYR A 8 7.03 6.87 -9.20
CA TYR A 8 7.45 5.70 -8.45
C TYR A 8 8.25 4.76 -9.36
N PHE A 9 9.47 4.44 -8.99
CA PHE A 9 10.28 3.40 -9.63
C PHE A 9 10.35 2.15 -8.76
N GLY A 10 9.92 1.04 -9.30
CA GLY A 10 10.18 -0.26 -8.70
C GLY A 10 11.69 -0.59 -8.71
N THR A 11 12.08 -1.59 -7.93
CA THR A 11 13.48 -2.02 -7.82
C THR A 11 14.05 -2.44 -9.19
N ASN A 12 15.30 -2.10 -9.46
CA ASN A 12 16.04 -2.51 -10.67
C ASN A 12 15.41 -2.05 -12.01
N VAL A 13 14.76 -0.89 -12.03
CA VAL A 13 14.31 -0.29 -13.29
C VAL A 13 15.49 0.28 -14.05
N VAL A 14 15.56 -0.04 -15.35
CA VAL A 14 16.55 0.51 -16.30
C VAL A 14 15.85 1.42 -17.29
N VAL A 15 16.32 2.66 -17.41
CA VAL A 15 15.80 3.64 -18.38
C VAL A 15 16.88 3.95 -19.40
N LEU A 16 16.59 3.74 -20.69
CA LEU A 16 17.55 4.01 -21.76
C LEU A 16 17.68 5.51 -22.05
N LYS A 17 18.83 5.89 -22.61
CA LYS A 17 19.09 7.27 -23.02
C LYS A 17 18.04 7.78 -24.01
N GLY A 18 17.69 9.07 -23.89
CA GLY A 18 16.72 9.73 -24.77
C GLY A 18 15.25 9.50 -24.41
N VAL A 19 14.97 8.64 -23.41
CA VAL A 19 13.60 8.40 -22.93
C VAL A 19 13.10 9.57 -22.09
N THR A 20 11.81 9.91 -22.27
CA THR A 20 11.05 10.82 -21.40
C THR A 20 9.97 10.04 -20.67
N ILE A 21 9.87 10.22 -19.34
CA ILE A 21 8.77 9.73 -18.49
C ILE A 21 7.99 10.94 -18.00
N GLY A 22 6.69 10.97 -18.30
CA GLY A 22 5.79 12.05 -17.88
C GLY A 22 5.48 12.02 -16.39
N ASP A 23 4.76 13.03 -15.90
CA ASP A 23 4.38 13.13 -14.47
C ASP A 23 3.42 12.01 -14.03
N ASN A 24 3.37 11.75 -12.71
CA ASN A 24 2.44 10.81 -12.06
C ASN A 24 2.50 9.40 -12.64
N CYS A 25 3.68 8.80 -12.73
CA CYS A 25 3.85 7.47 -13.29
C CYS A 25 4.34 6.46 -12.24
N VAL A 26 3.92 5.21 -12.44
CA VAL A 26 4.45 4.05 -11.73
C VAL A 26 5.17 3.16 -12.74
N ILE A 27 6.45 2.90 -12.49
CA ILE A 27 7.26 1.97 -13.29
C ILE A 27 7.54 0.72 -12.48
N GLY A 28 7.00 -0.41 -12.93
CA GLY A 28 7.12 -1.70 -12.23
C GLY A 28 8.57 -2.17 -12.11
N ALA A 29 8.84 -2.97 -11.07
CA ALA A 29 10.17 -3.52 -10.81
C ALA A 29 10.75 -4.30 -12.02
N CYS A 30 12.07 -4.29 -12.18
CA CYS A 30 12.80 -4.99 -13.23
C CYS A 30 12.39 -4.59 -14.67
N SER A 31 11.82 -3.40 -14.86
CA SER A 31 11.40 -2.92 -16.17
C SER A 31 12.56 -2.33 -16.96
N LEU A 32 12.55 -2.56 -18.28
CA LEU A 32 13.47 -1.92 -19.24
C LEU A 32 12.70 -0.89 -20.08
N VAL A 33 12.83 0.40 -19.71
CA VAL A 33 12.13 1.50 -20.38
C VAL A 33 12.92 1.93 -21.62
N THR A 34 12.42 1.54 -22.78
CA THR A 34 13.05 1.78 -24.10
C THR A 34 12.36 2.85 -24.92
N LYS A 35 11.17 3.31 -24.52
CA LYS A 35 10.35 4.31 -25.20
C LYS A 35 9.76 5.28 -24.16
N ASN A 36 9.31 6.44 -24.61
CA ASN A 36 8.65 7.43 -23.76
C ASN A 36 7.40 6.85 -23.09
N ILE A 37 7.20 7.22 -21.84
CA ILE A 37 6.01 6.88 -21.03
C ILE A 37 5.19 8.15 -20.84
N PRO A 38 3.92 8.16 -21.28
CA PRO A 38 3.05 9.31 -21.09
C PRO A 38 2.74 9.53 -19.60
N ALA A 39 2.40 10.75 -19.24
CA ALA A 39 1.95 11.08 -17.87
C ALA A 39 0.73 10.25 -17.45
N ASN A 40 0.52 10.12 -16.14
CA ASN A 40 -0.60 9.42 -15.51
C ASN A 40 -0.69 7.93 -15.89
N SER A 41 0.46 7.27 -16.04
CA SER A 41 0.56 5.90 -16.53
C SER A 41 1.22 4.95 -15.53
N VAL A 42 0.76 3.71 -15.55
CA VAL A 42 1.46 2.57 -14.95
C VAL A 42 2.07 1.76 -16.09
N ALA A 43 3.37 1.53 -16.03
CA ALA A 43 4.11 0.80 -17.06
C ALA A 43 5.05 -0.24 -16.45
N ALA A 44 5.20 -1.40 -17.10
CA ALA A 44 6.13 -2.43 -16.64
C ALA A 44 6.59 -3.35 -17.78
N GLY A 45 7.58 -4.20 -17.48
CA GLY A 45 8.05 -5.29 -18.33
C GLY A 45 9.33 -5.01 -19.10
N VAL A 46 9.78 -6.03 -19.84
CA VAL A 46 11.00 -6.02 -20.68
C VAL A 46 10.60 -6.47 -22.09
N PRO A 47 10.49 -5.54 -23.03
CA PRO A 47 10.55 -4.09 -22.93
C PRO A 47 9.33 -3.53 -22.20
N CYS A 48 9.51 -2.42 -21.47
CA CYS A 48 8.46 -1.74 -20.70
C CYS A 48 7.33 -1.23 -21.61
N ARG A 49 6.10 -1.46 -21.19
CA ARG A 49 4.88 -0.97 -21.86
C ARG A 49 3.90 -0.39 -20.85
N VAL A 50 3.11 0.58 -21.28
CA VAL A 50 1.96 1.07 -20.49
C VAL A 50 0.96 -0.08 -20.33
N ILE A 51 0.55 -0.32 -19.09
CA ILE A 51 -0.39 -1.38 -18.69
C ILE A 51 -1.78 -0.79 -18.49
N CYS A 52 -1.87 0.33 -17.76
CA CYS A 52 -3.12 1.01 -17.45
C CYS A 52 -2.86 2.47 -17.07
N SER A 53 -3.93 3.24 -16.85
CA SER A 53 -3.83 4.57 -16.25
C SER A 53 -3.55 4.49 -14.74
N ILE A 54 -3.02 5.58 -14.17
CA ILE A 54 -2.80 5.68 -12.72
C ILE A 54 -4.13 5.58 -11.96
N ASP A 55 -5.22 6.14 -12.49
CA ASP A 55 -6.54 6.10 -11.86
C ASP A 55 -7.13 4.68 -11.84
N GLU A 56 -6.93 3.93 -12.92
CA GLU A 56 -7.35 2.52 -12.97
C GLU A 56 -6.57 1.67 -11.97
N TYR A 57 -5.26 1.88 -11.90
CA TYR A 57 -4.39 1.23 -10.93
C TYR A 57 -4.82 1.54 -9.50
N TYR A 58 -5.04 2.82 -9.17
CA TYR A 58 -5.49 3.25 -7.85
C TYR A 58 -6.80 2.59 -7.44
N ARG A 59 -7.80 2.57 -8.35
CA ARG A 59 -9.08 1.91 -8.05
C ARG A 59 -8.93 0.43 -7.75
N LYS A 60 -8.13 -0.29 -8.54
CA LYS A 60 -7.84 -1.72 -8.32
C LYS A 60 -7.13 -1.95 -6.98
N ARG A 61 -6.12 -1.13 -6.66
CA ARG A 61 -5.39 -1.23 -5.39
C ARG A 61 -6.29 -0.97 -4.19
N LYS A 62 -7.13 0.07 -4.25
CA LYS A 62 -8.06 0.41 -3.18
C LYS A 62 -9.05 -0.74 -2.85
N GLN A 63 -9.44 -1.53 -3.85
CA GLN A 63 -10.35 -2.67 -3.64
C GLN A 63 -9.71 -3.83 -2.86
N VAL A 64 -8.42 -4.07 -3.03
CA VAL A 64 -7.74 -5.24 -2.44
C VAL A 64 -6.89 -4.90 -1.22
N ALA A 65 -6.46 -3.66 -1.07
CA ALA A 65 -5.48 -3.24 -0.08
C ALA A 65 -5.90 -3.52 1.37
N LEU A 66 -7.17 -3.36 1.73
CA LEU A 66 -7.65 -3.68 3.08
C LEU A 66 -7.60 -5.19 3.35
N ALA A 67 -7.91 -6.03 2.37
CA ALA A 67 -7.81 -7.48 2.52
C ALA A 67 -6.35 -7.92 2.70
N GLU A 68 -5.43 -7.34 1.94
CA GLU A 68 -3.99 -7.57 2.08
C GLU A 68 -3.47 -7.14 3.45
N ALA A 69 -3.95 -6.00 3.98
CA ALA A 69 -3.63 -5.55 5.33
C ALA A 69 -4.09 -6.55 6.41
N VAL A 70 -5.29 -7.10 6.25
CA VAL A 70 -5.82 -8.16 7.14
C VAL A 70 -4.92 -9.40 7.08
N GLU A 71 -4.58 -9.90 5.90
CA GLU A 71 -3.70 -11.05 5.72
C GLU A 71 -2.31 -10.82 6.33
N TYR A 72 -1.76 -9.62 6.17
CA TYR A 72 -0.48 -9.26 6.76
C TYR A 72 -0.51 -9.33 8.29
N VAL A 73 -1.50 -8.72 8.93
CA VAL A 73 -1.67 -8.78 10.39
C VAL A 73 -1.85 -10.21 10.87
N GLN A 74 -2.70 -11.00 10.21
CA GLN A 74 -2.92 -12.42 10.54
C GLN A 74 -1.63 -13.24 10.40
N SER A 75 -0.78 -12.94 9.42
CA SER A 75 0.52 -13.60 9.27
C SER A 75 1.45 -13.33 10.46
N ILE A 76 1.48 -12.08 10.97
CA ILE A 76 2.23 -11.71 12.19
C ILE A 76 1.67 -12.46 13.40
N GLN A 77 0.36 -12.43 13.60
CA GLN A 77 -0.31 -13.13 14.71
C GLN A 77 0.00 -14.63 14.69
N LYS A 78 -0.10 -15.26 13.53
CA LYS A 78 0.20 -16.70 13.37
C LYS A 78 1.66 -17.03 13.67
N ARG A 79 2.60 -16.20 13.18
CA ARG A 79 4.03 -16.43 13.30
C ARG A 79 4.57 -16.12 14.70
N PHE A 80 4.16 -15.00 15.27
CA PHE A 80 4.72 -14.48 16.51
C PHE A 80 3.82 -14.71 17.75
N LYS A 81 2.59 -15.22 17.54
CA LYS A 81 1.60 -15.48 18.63
C LYS A 81 1.25 -14.24 19.45
N ARG A 82 1.26 -13.09 18.80
CA ARG A 82 0.88 -11.78 19.36
C ARG A 82 0.31 -10.88 18.28
N ASP A 83 -0.37 -9.82 18.68
CA ASP A 83 -0.73 -8.74 17.79
C ASP A 83 0.52 -7.96 17.31
N PRO A 84 0.49 -7.35 16.11
CA PRO A 84 1.58 -6.50 15.64
C PRO A 84 1.73 -5.26 16.51
N PHE A 85 2.94 -4.74 16.62
CA PHE A 85 3.14 -3.37 17.11
C PHE A 85 2.79 -2.37 16.00
N LYS A 86 2.31 -1.18 16.34
CA LYS A 86 2.02 -0.13 15.34
C LYS A 86 3.21 0.18 14.42
N ARG A 87 4.44 0.10 14.95
CA ARG A 87 5.68 0.28 14.17
C ARG A 87 5.94 -0.82 13.12
N GLU A 88 5.27 -1.95 13.20
CA GLU A 88 5.37 -3.04 12.21
C GLU A 88 4.37 -2.87 11.07
N LEU A 89 3.42 -1.95 11.19
CA LEU A 89 2.38 -1.66 10.23
C LEU A 89 2.75 -0.42 9.40
N TYR A 90 3.73 -0.60 8.48
CA TYR A 90 4.37 0.48 7.72
C TYR A 90 3.45 1.18 6.70
N GLU A 91 2.48 0.46 6.16
CA GLU A 91 1.51 0.98 5.18
C GLU A 91 0.10 0.93 5.75
N GLU A 92 -0.18 0.02 6.65
CA GLU A 92 -1.50 -0.27 7.20
C GLU A 92 -2.00 0.82 8.17
N PHE A 93 -1.12 1.70 8.64
CA PHE A 93 -1.49 2.81 9.52
C PHE A 93 -2.59 3.70 8.92
N ILE A 94 -2.67 3.80 7.59
CA ILE A 94 -3.68 4.59 6.88
C ILE A 94 -5.11 4.17 7.20
N TYR A 95 -5.32 2.93 7.68
CA TYR A 95 -6.64 2.43 7.99
C TYR A 95 -7.17 2.86 9.35
N PHE A 96 -6.31 3.28 10.29
CA PHE A 96 -6.68 3.57 11.68
C PHE A 96 -6.03 4.84 12.24
N THR A 97 -5.28 5.59 11.43
CA THR A 97 -4.65 6.85 11.85
C THR A 97 -5.49 8.03 11.40
N HIS A 98 -5.76 8.93 12.33
CA HIS A 98 -6.50 10.17 12.15
C HIS A 98 -5.71 11.34 12.69
N LYS A 99 -6.14 12.57 12.35
CA LYS A 99 -5.55 13.80 12.90
C LYS A 99 -5.51 13.83 14.44
N ASP A 100 -6.48 13.19 15.11
CA ASP A 100 -6.61 13.21 16.57
C ASP A 100 -5.71 12.19 17.29
N ASN A 101 -5.23 11.15 16.59
CA ASN A 101 -4.38 10.10 17.18
C ASN A 101 -2.97 10.01 16.57
N ILE A 102 -2.69 10.75 15.53
CA ILE A 102 -1.43 10.67 14.76
C ILE A 102 -0.20 10.98 15.62
N GLU A 103 -0.26 11.98 16.49
CA GLU A 103 0.87 12.37 17.35
C GLU A 103 1.19 11.29 18.36
N GLN A 104 0.16 10.69 18.98
CA GLN A 104 0.33 9.57 19.89
C GLN A 104 0.96 8.37 19.16
N TYR A 105 0.47 8.02 17.97
CA TYR A 105 0.98 6.88 17.22
C TYR A 105 2.42 7.07 16.74
N GLU A 106 2.80 8.29 16.39
CA GLU A 106 4.19 8.63 16.09
C GLU A 106 5.12 8.43 17.32
N GLN A 107 4.68 8.83 18.50
CA GLN A 107 5.41 8.61 19.76
C GLN A 107 5.52 7.11 20.09
N GLU A 108 4.55 6.30 19.70
CA GLU A 108 4.56 4.84 19.84
C GLU A 108 5.36 4.14 18.73
N GLY A 109 6.00 4.91 17.83
CA GLY A 109 6.90 4.43 16.79
C GLY A 109 6.24 4.09 15.45
N SER A 110 4.98 4.48 15.25
CA SER A 110 4.34 4.37 13.92
C SER A 110 5.02 5.35 12.95
N PRO A 111 5.43 4.91 11.75
CA PRO A 111 6.25 5.72 10.85
C PRO A 111 5.46 6.69 9.96
N VAL A 112 4.34 7.25 10.44
CA VAL A 112 3.35 7.98 9.63
C VAL A 112 3.98 9.15 8.87
N LYS A 113 4.67 10.07 9.56
CA LYS A 113 5.28 11.23 8.91
C LYS A 113 6.36 10.86 7.92
N SER A 114 7.20 9.87 8.28
CA SER A 114 8.30 9.43 7.42
C SER A 114 7.79 8.70 6.17
N GLN A 115 6.70 7.97 6.26
CA GLN A 115 6.09 7.27 5.13
C GLN A 115 5.33 8.22 4.19
N LEU A 116 4.57 9.14 4.76
CA LEU A 116 3.77 10.08 3.97
C LEU A 116 4.61 11.22 3.35
N GLY A 117 5.68 11.65 4.02
CA GLY A 117 6.53 12.73 3.53
C GLY A 117 5.71 13.98 3.16
N ILE A 118 5.81 14.42 1.91
CA ILE A 118 5.07 15.59 1.40
C ILE A 118 3.54 15.40 1.37
N ALA A 119 3.04 14.16 1.36
CA ALA A 119 1.61 13.86 1.38
C ALA A 119 0.98 13.96 2.80
N TYR A 120 1.79 14.21 3.83
CA TYR A 120 1.33 14.25 5.22
C TYR A 120 0.19 15.25 5.46
N THR A 121 0.32 16.48 4.94
CA THR A 121 -0.69 17.52 5.11
C THR A 121 -2.01 17.15 4.43
N ASP A 122 -1.95 16.59 3.22
CA ASP A 122 -3.12 16.13 2.48
C ASP A 122 -3.80 14.96 3.19
N PHE A 123 -3.03 14.00 3.71
CA PHE A 123 -3.55 12.87 4.48
C PHE A 123 -4.35 13.33 5.71
N ILE A 124 -3.80 14.27 6.51
CA ILE A 124 -4.50 14.82 7.68
C ILE A 124 -5.79 15.54 7.30
N GLN A 125 -5.76 16.29 6.19
CA GLN A 125 -6.93 17.04 5.74
C GLN A 125 -8.06 16.14 5.27
N ARG A 126 -7.75 15.01 4.64
CA ARG A 126 -8.76 14.05 4.17
C ARG A 126 -9.42 13.28 5.31
N ASP A 127 -8.65 12.90 6.32
CA ASP A 127 -9.11 12.18 7.52
C ASP A 127 -10.05 10.99 7.22
N GLU A 128 -9.64 10.15 6.25
CA GLU A 128 -10.47 9.09 5.65
C GLU A 128 -10.18 7.68 6.20
N ALA A 129 -9.66 7.53 7.42
CA ALA A 129 -9.37 6.20 7.96
C ALA A 129 -10.64 5.34 8.11
N ASN A 130 -10.50 4.05 7.83
CA ASN A 130 -11.61 3.10 7.85
C ASN A 130 -12.06 2.72 9.27
N PHE A 131 -11.16 2.84 10.25
CA PHE A 131 -11.36 2.44 11.64
C PHE A 131 -11.04 3.61 12.57
N LYS A 132 -11.78 3.70 13.65
CA LYS A 132 -11.62 4.76 14.65
C LYS A 132 -10.20 4.80 15.24
N ASP A 133 -9.61 3.63 15.47
CA ASP A 133 -8.31 3.47 16.11
C ASP A 133 -7.71 2.10 15.75
N TYR A 134 -6.51 1.85 16.23
CA TYR A 134 -5.78 0.60 16.03
C TYR A 134 -6.53 -0.61 16.62
N GLU A 135 -7.17 -0.46 17.77
CA GLU A 135 -7.93 -1.50 18.45
C GLU A 135 -9.15 -1.92 17.63
N ALA A 136 -9.86 -0.97 17.05
CA ALA A 136 -10.99 -1.25 16.15
C ALA A 136 -10.55 -1.98 14.88
N PHE A 137 -9.38 -1.63 14.33
CA PHE A 137 -8.78 -2.36 13.21
C PHE A 137 -8.44 -3.81 13.58
N LEU A 138 -7.79 -4.05 14.73
CA LEU A 138 -7.48 -5.40 15.20
C LEU A 138 -8.74 -6.25 15.45
N GLN A 139 -9.78 -5.67 16.02
CA GLN A 139 -11.08 -6.36 16.20
C GLN A 139 -11.67 -6.82 14.86
N TYR A 140 -11.58 -5.96 13.84
CA TYR A 140 -12.00 -6.32 12.48
C TYR A 140 -11.18 -7.47 11.90
N VAL A 141 -9.85 -7.43 12.04
CA VAL A 141 -8.93 -8.49 11.58
C VAL A 141 -9.26 -9.83 12.25
N ASN A 142 -9.43 -9.83 13.57
CA ASN A 142 -9.71 -11.03 14.37
C ASN A 142 -11.06 -11.66 13.98
N LYS A 143 -12.09 -10.84 13.74
CA LYS A 143 -13.40 -11.32 13.27
C LYS A 143 -13.30 -11.98 11.89
N LYS A 144 -12.48 -11.47 10.98
CA LYS A 144 -12.25 -12.07 9.66
C LYS A 144 -11.49 -13.40 9.77
N GLY A 145 -10.54 -13.52 10.71
CA GLY A 145 -9.77 -14.75 10.95
C GLY A 145 -10.64 -15.90 11.45
N VAL A 146 -11.62 -15.64 12.29
CA VAL A 146 -12.58 -16.66 12.79
C VAL A 146 -13.40 -17.24 11.63
N ILE A 147 -13.95 -16.38 10.77
CA ILE A 147 -14.78 -16.81 9.64
C ILE A 147 -13.98 -17.67 8.64
N SER A 148 -12.71 -17.37 8.41
CA SER A 148 -11.87 -18.17 7.50
C SER A 148 -11.50 -19.53 8.08
N SER A 149 -11.36 -19.65 9.40
CA SER A 149 -11.09 -20.93 10.08
C SER A 149 -12.31 -21.85 10.11
N GLU A 150 -13.51 -21.31 10.25
CA GLU A 150 -14.76 -22.08 10.20
C GLU A 150 -15.03 -22.63 8.80
N ASN A 151 -14.85 -21.83 7.75
CA ASN A 151 -15.03 -22.28 6.36
C ASN A 151 -14.01 -23.37 5.95
N ASN A 152 -12.78 -23.32 6.46
CA ASN A 152 -11.77 -24.36 6.19
C ASN A 152 -12.03 -25.69 6.92
N ASN A 153 -12.80 -25.68 8.01
CA ASN A 153 -13.19 -26.90 8.73
C ASN A 153 -14.40 -27.60 8.08
N ILE A 154 -15.22 -26.88 7.32
CA ILE A 154 -16.35 -27.46 6.58
C ILE A 154 -15.86 -28.26 5.36
N ILE A 155 -14.81 -27.77 4.67
CA ILE A 155 -14.27 -28.43 3.47
C ILE A 155 -13.43 -29.69 3.78
N LYS A 156 -13.02 -29.90 5.03
CA LYS A 156 -12.22 -31.07 5.43
C LYS A 156 -13.08 -32.25 5.93
N ASN A 157 -14.38 -32.10 6.01
CA ASN A 157 -15.32 -33.11 6.49
C ASN A 157 -16.25 -33.66 5.38
N GLU A 158 -15.94 -33.37 4.13
CA GLU A 158 -16.49 -34.05 2.93
C GLU A 158 -15.40 -34.90 2.27
#